data_bc6cb9951c56fc1ea4d90035bd0f7d7f
#
_entry.id   bc6cb9951c56fc1ea4d90035bd0f7d7f
#
_cell.length_a   1.000
_cell.length_b   1.000
_cell.length_c   1.000
_cell.angle_alpha   90.00
_cell.angle_beta   90.00
_cell.angle_gamma   90.00
#
_symmetry.space_group_name_H-M   'P 1'
#
loop_
_entity.id
_entity.type
_entity.pdbx_description
1 polymer ?
#
loop_
_entity_poly.entity_id
_entity_poly.type
_entity_poly.pdbx_seq_one_letter_code
_entity_poly.pdbx_strand_id
1 'polypeptide(L)'
;MPTVLVALLLCALPYESPAPLIYTPGVGWTYERIGKEGKWTRTRAKEQLAVAEKAFEEGDFNTARKAAAYTVKRWPLSDYAPEALFLEGRCLEEKGQYERAFEHYQELVEKYPKFDKYEDVLKRQYKIANEFLDGRWFKLWGYVPLSPSMDKTVEMYKSLIEAGPFSEVAPEAQMKIGEAREKKKKFKESVKAHEKAANRYHDRPEIAAEALFGAGLAYQKQAKTAEYDQGAAGKAIDTFTDFIALYPEHEKVEEAQDLIDSLRTEQARGAFKTARYYEKRKKWRSALIYYNDVLVKDATSSYATEAKAKIENLKLIVEELDRIDEEFSQDRSDEE
;
A
#
# COMPACT_ATOMS: atom_id res chain seq x y z
N MET A 1 -72.71 -27.09 -2.74
CA MET A 1 -71.44 -27.83 -2.40
C MET A 1 -70.12 -27.14 -2.84
N PRO A 2 -69.98 -25.83 -2.72
CA PRO A 2 -68.66 -25.21 -2.97
C PRO A 2 -67.81 -25.04 -1.74
N THR A 3 -68.33 -25.11 -0.51
CA THR A 3 -67.66 -24.84 0.73
C THR A 3 -66.67 -25.94 1.21
N VAL A 4 -66.93 -27.20 0.78
CA VAL A 4 -66.06 -28.35 1.15
C VAL A 4 -64.77 -28.38 0.32
N LEU A 5 -64.81 -27.87 -0.94
CA LEU A 5 -63.62 -27.86 -1.80
C LEU A 5 -62.59 -26.77 -1.39
N VAL A 6 -63.05 -25.66 -0.83
CA VAL A 6 -62.15 -24.58 -0.33
C VAL A 6 -61.41 -25.00 0.95
N ALA A 7 -62.09 -25.77 1.81
CA ALA A 7 -61.46 -26.31 3.04
C ALA A 7 -60.41 -27.36 2.75
N LEU A 8 -60.58 -28.18 1.70
CA LEU A 8 -59.58 -29.17 1.28
C LEU A 8 -58.36 -28.56 0.56
N LEU A 9 -58.53 -27.40 -0.13
CA LEU A 9 -57.43 -26.68 -0.74
C LEU A 9 -56.52 -25.94 0.28
N LEU A 10 -57.10 -25.52 1.40
CA LEU A 10 -56.35 -24.89 2.50
C LEU A 10 -55.48 -25.89 3.31
N CYS A 11 -55.84 -27.18 3.31
CA CYS A 11 -55.05 -28.23 3.93
C CYS A 11 -53.89 -28.75 3.05
N ALA A 12 -53.83 -28.37 1.75
CA ALA A 12 -52.77 -28.78 0.82
C ALA A 12 -51.62 -27.75 0.66
N LEU A 13 -51.73 -26.60 1.30
CA LEU A 13 -50.58 -25.69 1.38
C LEU A 13 -49.50 -26.31 2.30
N PRO A 14 -48.24 -26.40 1.86
CA PRO A 14 -47.21 -26.90 2.75
C PRO A 14 -47.18 -25.97 3.97
N TYR A 15 -47.58 -26.50 5.10
CA TYR A 15 -47.45 -25.84 6.40
C TYR A 15 -45.97 -25.76 6.70
N GLU A 16 -45.30 -24.69 6.25
CA GLU A 16 -43.99 -24.38 6.79
C GLU A 16 -44.22 -24.12 8.26
N SER A 17 -43.78 -25.07 9.08
CA SER A 17 -43.79 -24.91 10.54
C SER A 17 -43.12 -23.56 10.87
N PRO A 18 -43.81 -22.65 11.59
CA PRO A 18 -43.17 -21.39 11.97
C PRO A 18 -41.88 -21.70 12.67
N ALA A 19 -40.79 -21.04 12.27
CA ALA A 19 -39.49 -21.23 12.88
C ALA A 19 -39.64 -21.11 14.40
N PRO A 20 -39.08 -22.03 15.20
CA PRO A 20 -39.26 -21.99 16.63
C PRO A 20 -38.71 -20.69 17.19
N LEU A 21 -39.44 -20.08 18.11
CA LEU A 21 -38.98 -19.00 18.95
C LEU A 21 -37.95 -19.59 19.92
N ILE A 22 -36.74 -19.06 19.92
CA ILE A 22 -35.67 -19.46 20.82
C ILE A 22 -35.40 -18.30 21.76
N TYR A 23 -35.42 -18.57 23.06
CA TYR A 23 -35.02 -17.64 24.09
C TYR A 23 -33.51 -17.74 24.35
N THR A 24 -32.80 -16.63 24.10
CA THR A 24 -31.38 -16.52 24.45
C THR A 24 -31.21 -15.53 25.60
N PRO A 25 -30.64 -15.91 26.74
CA PRO A 25 -30.38 -14.99 27.86
C PRO A 25 -29.54 -13.78 27.35
N GLY A 26 -30.04 -12.57 27.65
CA GLY A 26 -29.40 -11.30 27.20
C GLY A 26 -29.85 -10.77 25.85
N VAL A 27 -30.47 -11.60 24.99
CA VAL A 27 -30.97 -11.21 23.66
C VAL A 27 -32.50 -11.26 23.59
N GLY A 28 -33.13 -12.15 24.40
CA GLY A 28 -34.58 -12.35 24.40
C GLY A 28 -35.02 -13.43 23.40
N TRP A 29 -36.28 -13.31 22.92
CA TRP A 29 -36.89 -14.25 21.99
C TRP A 29 -36.51 -13.91 20.55
N THR A 30 -35.90 -14.89 19.83
CA THR A 30 -35.52 -14.78 18.43
C THR A 30 -36.11 -15.89 17.59
N TYR A 31 -36.38 -15.60 16.30
CA TYR A 31 -36.78 -16.61 15.33
C TYR A 31 -35.55 -17.24 14.68
N GLU A 32 -35.36 -18.55 14.84
CA GLU A 32 -34.30 -19.29 14.18
C GLU A 32 -34.88 -20.35 13.24
N ARG A 33 -34.41 -20.37 11.99
CA ARG A 33 -34.81 -21.39 11.01
C ARG A 33 -34.24 -22.75 11.41
N ILE A 34 -35.07 -23.81 11.39
CA ILE A 34 -34.61 -25.16 11.68
C ILE A 34 -33.76 -25.67 10.51
N GLY A 35 -32.54 -26.13 10.81
CA GLY A 35 -31.65 -26.83 9.86
C GLY A 35 -32.07 -28.29 9.67
N LYS A 36 -31.27 -29.05 8.88
CA LYS A 36 -31.41 -30.49 8.70
C LYS A 36 -30.37 -31.21 9.56
N GLU A 37 -30.77 -32.27 10.27
CA GLU A 37 -29.85 -33.11 10.97
C GLU A 37 -29.19 -34.13 10.03
N GLY A 38 -27.90 -34.36 10.22
CA GLY A 38 -27.09 -35.27 9.41
C GLY A 38 -25.71 -35.50 10.00
N LYS A 39 -24.85 -36.19 9.26
CA LYS A 39 -23.50 -36.55 9.74
C LYS A 39 -22.72 -35.32 10.28
N TRP A 40 -22.77 -34.20 9.60
CA TRP A 40 -22.10 -32.93 9.95
C TRP A 40 -23.04 -31.73 9.98
N THR A 41 -24.35 -31.93 9.85
CA THR A 41 -25.36 -30.86 9.89
C THR A 41 -26.20 -30.98 11.15
N ARG A 42 -26.62 -29.83 11.71
CA ARG A 42 -27.44 -29.70 12.91
C ARG A 42 -28.65 -28.83 12.67
N THR A 43 -29.59 -28.86 13.57
CA THR A 43 -30.85 -28.14 13.48
C THR A 43 -30.75 -26.69 13.91
N ARG A 44 -29.73 -26.35 14.72
CA ARG A 44 -29.53 -25.00 15.30
C ARG A 44 -28.17 -24.41 14.92
N ALA A 45 -28.11 -23.09 14.76
CA ALA A 45 -26.89 -22.37 14.39
C ALA A 45 -25.73 -22.62 15.35
N LYS A 46 -25.99 -22.55 16.67
CA LYS A 46 -24.97 -22.81 17.71
C LYS A 46 -24.36 -24.21 17.61
N GLU A 47 -25.22 -25.21 17.50
CA GLU A 47 -24.77 -26.63 17.41
C GLU A 47 -24.01 -26.86 16.08
N GLN A 48 -24.43 -26.20 15.02
CA GLN A 48 -23.79 -26.29 13.71
C GLN A 48 -22.39 -25.66 13.74
N LEU A 49 -22.24 -24.51 14.39
CA LEU A 49 -20.92 -23.88 14.58
C LEU A 49 -20.01 -24.78 15.41
N ALA A 50 -20.51 -25.37 16.51
CA ALA A 50 -19.73 -26.31 17.35
C ALA A 50 -19.21 -27.51 16.55
N VAL A 51 -19.98 -28.01 15.56
CA VAL A 51 -19.48 -29.07 14.64
C VAL A 51 -18.34 -28.55 13.78
N ALA A 52 -18.41 -27.32 13.31
CA ALA A 52 -17.36 -26.71 12.49
C ALA A 52 -16.08 -26.46 13.31
N GLU A 53 -16.20 -25.94 14.52
CA GLU A 53 -15.10 -25.72 15.47
C GLU A 53 -14.39 -27.02 15.82
N LYS A 54 -15.15 -28.03 16.22
CA LYS A 54 -14.60 -29.34 16.52
C LYS A 54 -13.83 -29.96 15.35
N ALA A 55 -14.42 -29.91 14.15
CA ALA A 55 -13.73 -30.43 12.96
C ALA A 55 -12.46 -29.62 12.63
N PHE A 56 -12.44 -28.33 12.92
CA PHE A 56 -11.26 -27.50 12.77
C PHE A 56 -10.15 -27.90 13.75
N GLU A 57 -10.48 -28.11 15.03
CA GLU A 57 -9.54 -28.60 16.07
C GLU A 57 -8.98 -29.97 15.74
N GLU A 58 -9.78 -30.84 15.13
CA GLU A 58 -9.37 -32.16 14.66
C GLU A 58 -8.53 -32.12 13.36
N GLY A 59 -8.33 -30.93 12.74
CA GLY A 59 -7.61 -30.77 11.49
C GLY A 59 -8.41 -31.15 10.23
N ASP A 60 -9.69 -31.53 10.37
CA ASP A 60 -10.56 -31.77 9.22
C ASP A 60 -11.12 -30.43 8.67
N PHE A 61 -10.23 -29.65 8.04
CA PHE A 61 -10.59 -28.36 7.46
C PHE A 61 -11.64 -28.44 6.35
N ASN A 62 -11.84 -29.62 5.75
CA ASN A 62 -12.87 -29.81 4.74
C ASN A 62 -14.28 -29.87 5.37
N THR A 63 -14.44 -30.67 6.43
CA THR A 63 -15.69 -30.76 7.18
C THR A 63 -15.97 -29.46 7.91
N ALA A 64 -14.94 -28.89 8.58
CA ALA A 64 -15.03 -27.60 9.26
C ALA A 64 -15.59 -26.51 8.34
N ARG A 65 -14.99 -26.32 7.15
CA ARG A 65 -15.44 -25.34 6.17
C ARG A 65 -16.87 -25.59 5.68
N LYS A 66 -17.23 -26.87 5.39
CA LYS A 66 -18.61 -27.20 4.95
C LYS A 66 -19.64 -26.93 6.04
N ALA A 67 -19.32 -27.26 7.30
CA ALA A 67 -20.20 -27.02 8.43
C ALA A 67 -20.36 -25.52 8.71
N ALA A 68 -19.27 -24.75 8.64
CA ALA A 68 -19.27 -23.31 8.79
C ALA A 68 -20.06 -22.61 7.66
N ALA A 69 -19.81 -22.97 6.40
CA ALA A 69 -20.57 -22.46 5.25
C ALA A 69 -22.06 -22.75 5.34
N TYR A 70 -22.43 -23.90 5.88
CA TYR A 70 -23.83 -24.23 6.13
C TYR A 70 -24.44 -23.31 7.20
N THR A 71 -23.70 -22.96 8.26
CA THR A 71 -24.14 -21.99 9.27
C THR A 71 -24.45 -20.63 8.64
N VAL A 72 -23.49 -20.08 7.90
CA VAL A 72 -23.64 -18.77 7.23
C VAL A 72 -24.82 -18.75 6.26
N LYS A 73 -24.94 -19.81 5.45
CA LYS A 73 -26.02 -19.92 4.45
C LYS A 73 -27.38 -20.07 5.08
N ARG A 74 -27.49 -20.86 6.15
CA ARG A 74 -28.79 -21.21 6.77
C ARG A 74 -29.28 -20.14 7.73
N TRP A 75 -28.36 -19.55 8.48
CA TRP A 75 -28.65 -18.58 9.54
C TRP A 75 -27.83 -17.28 9.41
N PRO A 76 -27.94 -16.54 8.30
CA PRO A 76 -27.10 -15.37 8.04
C PRO A 76 -27.30 -14.21 9.01
N LEU A 77 -28.41 -14.18 9.74
CA LEU A 77 -28.74 -13.16 10.72
C LEU A 77 -28.49 -13.62 12.17
N SER A 78 -27.95 -14.82 12.35
CA SER A 78 -27.58 -15.33 13.66
C SER A 78 -26.27 -14.74 14.15
N ASP A 79 -26.12 -14.55 15.46
CA ASP A 79 -24.87 -14.14 16.12
C ASP A 79 -23.72 -15.14 15.88
N TYR A 80 -24.03 -16.35 15.45
CA TYR A 80 -23.06 -17.40 15.10
C TYR A 80 -22.56 -17.33 13.64
N ALA A 81 -23.23 -16.56 12.79
CA ALA A 81 -22.86 -16.45 11.37
C ALA A 81 -21.49 -15.77 11.16
N PRO A 82 -21.15 -14.66 11.84
CA PRO A 82 -19.84 -14.04 11.67
C PRO A 82 -18.71 -14.96 12.14
N GLU A 83 -18.87 -15.68 13.25
CA GLU A 83 -17.88 -16.66 13.74
C GLU A 83 -17.69 -17.81 12.74
N ALA A 84 -18.79 -18.30 12.16
CA ALA A 84 -18.73 -19.32 11.13
C ALA A 84 -17.99 -18.85 9.87
N LEU A 85 -18.26 -17.62 9.42
CA LEU A 85 -17.57 -17.05 8.25
C LEU A 85 -16.09 -16.81 8.54
N PHE A 86 -15.75 -16.39 9.74
CA PHE A 86 -14.36 -16.30 10.21
C PHE A 86 -13.66 -17.66 10.17
N LEU A 87 -14.32 -18.70 10.64
CA LEU A 87 -13.79 -20.06 10.63
C LEU A 87 -13.61 -20.60 9.20
N GLU A 88 -14.51 -20.25 8.26
CA GLU A 88 -14.31 -20.55 6.83
C GLU A 88 -13.01 -19.94 6.30
N GLY A 89 -12.76 -18.66 6.58
CA GLY A 89 -11.52 -17.98 6.22
C GLY A 89 -10.29 -18.71 6.80
N ARG A 90 -10.32 -19.07 8.07
CA ARG A 90 -9.26 -19.83 8.73
C ARG A 90 -9.01 -21.20 8.09
N CYS A 91 -10.08 -21.94 7.78
CA CYS A 91 -9.94 -23.23 7.07
C CYS A 91 -9.25 -23.08 5.71
N LEU A 92 -9.50 -21.96 5.01
CA LEU A 92 -8.86 -21.66 3.73
C LEU A 92 -7.38 -21.28 3.90
N GLU A 93 -7.03 -20.55 4.96
CA GLU A 93 -5.63 -20.26 5.32
C GLU A 93 -4.84 -21.56 5.57
N GLU A 94 -5.35 -22.46 6.43
CA GLU A 94 -4.71 -23.73 6.73
C GLU A 94 -4.52 -24.61 5.48
N LYS A 95 -5.39 -24.46 4.49
CA LYS A 95 -5.26 -25.12 3.19
C LYS A 95 -4.38 -24.36 2.18
N GLY A 96 -3.75 -23.26 2.56
CA GLY A 96 -2.92 -22.43 1.70
C GLY A 96 -3.69 -21.74 0.57
N GLN A 97 -5.02 -21.58 0.72
CA GLN A 97 -5.91 -20.93 -0.24
C GLN A 97 -6.10 -19.44 0.14
N TYR A 98 -4.98 -18.71 0.25
CA TYR A 98 -4.93 -17.37 0.82
C TYR A 98 -5.79 -16.34 0.09
N GLU A 99 -5.87 -16.38 -1.25
CA GLU A 99 -6.72 -15.47 -2.03
C GLU A 99 -8.19 -15.61 -1.62
N ARG A 100 -8.67 -16.85 -1.52
CA ARG A 100 -10.04 -17.14 -1.09
C ARG A 100 -10.27 -16.84 0.39
N ALA A 101 -9.26 -17.07 1.24
CA ALA A 101 -9.34 -16.69 2.65
C ALA A 101 -9.52 -15.17 2.78
N PHE A 102 -8.77 -14.38 2.02
CA PHE A 102 -8.90 -12.92 1.97
C PHE A 102 -10.32 -12.49 1.54
N GLU A 103 -10.87 -13.13 0.51
CA GLU A 103 -12.24 -12.86 0.03
C GLU A 103 -13.30 -13.14 1.12
N HIS A 104 -13.18 -14.26 1.85
CA HIS A 104 -14.09 -14.57 2.96
C HIS A 104 -13.94 -13.60 4.13
N TYR A 105 -12.73 -13.14 4.43
CA TYR A 105 -12.50 -12.10 5.43
C TYR A 105 -13.06 -10.74 4.97
N GLN A 106 -12.97 -10.42 3.69
CA GLN A 106 -13.57 -9.21 3.15
C GLN A 106 -15.11 -9.26 3.26
N GLU A 107 -15.71 -10.39 2.89
CA GLU A 107 -17.14 -10.62 3.07
C GLU A 107 -17.58 -10.48 4.54
N LEU A 108 -16.76 -10.97 5.47
CA LEU A 108 -17.03 -10.87 6.91
C LEU A 108 -17.08 -9.41 7.38
N VAL A 109 -16.07 -8.61 7.06
CA VAL A 109 -16.00 -7.21 7.50
C VAL A 109 -17.10 -6.35 6.87
N GLU A 110 -17.52 -6.68 5.66
CA GLU A 110 -18.62 -5.98 4.97
C GLU A 110 -20.00 -6.35 5.55
N LYS A 111 -20.26 -7.64 5.80
CA LYS A 111 -21.57 -8.11 6.25
C LYS A 111 -21.76 -7.96 7.76
N TYR A 112 -20.70 -8.08 8.53
CA TYR A 112 -20.75 -8.13 9.99
C TYR A 112 -19.79 -7.12 10.64
N PRO A 113 -19.98 -5.82 10.45
CA PRO A 113 -19.05 -4.78 10.92
C PRO A 113 -18.96 -4.66 12.44
N LYS A 114 -19.86 -5.32 13.18
CA LYS A 114 -19.87 -5.36 14.67
C LYS A 114 -19.29 -6.67 15.22
N PHE A 115 -18.58 -7.43 14.41
CA PHE A 115 -17.98 -8.69 14.85
C PHE A 115 -16.88 -8.44 15.87
N ASP A 116 -16.91 -9.14 17.02
CA ASP A 116 -16.00 -8.91 18.13
C ASP A 116 -14.51 -9.07 17.77
N LYS A 117 -14.20 -9.98 16.81
CA LYS A 117 -12.84 -10.22 16.32
C LYS A 117 -12.50 -9.44 15.05
N TYR A 118 -13.15 -8.28 14.84
CA TYR A 118 -12.97 -7.46 13.63
C TYR A 118 -11.50 -7.11 13.37
N GLU A 119 -10.76 -6.68 14.39
CA GLU A 119 -9.32 -6.37 14.30
C GLU A 119 -8.48 -7.61 13.93
N ASP A 120 -8.82 -8.78 14.46
CA ASP A 120 -8.13 -10.03 14.10
C ASP A 120 -8.34 -10.38 12.63
N VAL A 121 -9.53 -10.11 12.08
CA VAL A 121 -9.80 -10.30 10.66
C VAL A 121 -8.92 -9.40 9.81
N LEU A 122 -8.82 -8.12 10.15
CA LEU A 122 -7.96 -7.17 9.44
C LEU A 122 -6.47 -7.54 9.53
N LYS A 123 -6.01 -7.99 10.71
CA LYS A 123 -4.63 -8.50 10.89
C LYS A 123 -4.35 -9.71 10.00
N ARG A 124 -5.32 -10.63 9.85
CA ARG A 124 -5.19 -11.77 8.93
C ARG A 124 -5.18 -11.35 7.47
N GLN A 125 -6.05 -10.43 7.08
CA GLN A 125 -6.04 -9.85 5.74
C GLN A 125 -4.69 -9.19 5.43
N TYR A 126 -4.14 -8.42 6.37
CA TYR A 126 -2.83 -7.79 6.25
C TYR A 126 -1.71 -8.81 6.08
N LYS A 127 -1.71 -9.87 6.91
CA LYS A 127 -0.74 -10.97 6.79
C LYS A 127 -0.81 -11.64 5.42
N ILE A 128 -2.01 -11.94 4.94
CA ILE A 128 -2.21 -12.53 3.61
C ILE A 128 -1.70 -11.59 2.51
N ALA A 129 -2.01 -10.30 2.58
CA ALA A 129 -1.54 -9.32 1.59
C ALA A 129 -0.01 -9.23 1.56
N ASN A 130 0.66 -9.32 2.71
CA ASN A 130 2.12 -9.37 2.80
C ASN A 130 2.70 -10.61 2.10
N GLU A 131 2.09 -11.78 2.22
CA GLU A 131 2.51 -12.98 1.50
C GLU A 131 2.50 -12.76 -0.03
N PHE A 132 1.51 -12.02 -0.55
CA PHE A 132 1.44 -11.67 -1.98
C PHE A 132 2.44 -10.56 -2.34
N LEU A 133 2.70 -9.64 -1.45
CA LEU A 133 3.75 -8.63 -1.63
C LEU A 133 5.12 -9.29 -1.73
N ASP A 134 5.39 -10.34 -0.96
CA ASP A 134 6.63 -11.11 -0.96
C ASP A 134 6.77 -12.05 -2.15
N GLY A 135 5.79 -12.01 -3.06
CA GLY A 135 5.87 -12.69 -4.34
C GLY A 135 5.10 -14.00 -4.42
N ARG A 136 4.20 -14.27 -3.47
CA ARG A 136 3.28 -15.40 -3.61
C ARG A 136 2.46 -15.27 -4.90
N TRP A 137 2.27 -16.38 -5.59
CA TRP A 137 1.55 -16.43 -6.84
C TRP A 137 0.04 -16.42 -6.62
N PHE A 138 -0.66 -15.60 -7.34
CA PHE A 138 -2.11 -15.68 -7.48
C PHE A 138 -2.48 -16.95 -8.26
N LYS A 139 -3.62 -17.54 -7.94
CA LYS A 139 -4.08 -18.79 -8.54
C LYS A 139 -5.40 -18.58 -9.27
N LEU A 140 -5.46 -18.97 -10.53
CA LEU A 140 -6.71 -19.03 -11.27
C LEU A 140 -7.59 -20.18 -10.70
N TRP A 141 -8.83 -19.86 -10.32
CA TRP A 141 -9.76 -20.78 -9.66
C TRP A 141 -9.23 -21.41 -8.35
N GLY A 142 -8.19 -20.81 -7.74
CA GLY A 142 -7.57 -21.32 -6.51
C GLY A 142 -6.61 -22.48 -6.69
N TYR A 143 -6.37 -22.93 -7.92
CA TYR A 143 -5.53 -24.12 -8.20
C TYR A 143 -4.40 -23.85 -9.19
N VAL A 144 -4.67 -23.14 -10.27
CA VAL A 144 -3.68 -22.91 -11.35
C VAL A 144 -2.84 -21.67 -11.02
N PRO A 145 -1.53 -21.81 -10.76
CA PRO A 145 -0.69 -20.65 -10.49
C PRO A 145 -0.56 -19.76 -11.74
N LEU A 146 -0.80 -18.45 -11.59
CA LEU A 146 -0.67 -17.47 -12.67
C LEU A 146 0.68 -16.76 -12.62
N SER A 147 0.79 -15.82 -11.70
CA SER A 147 2.00 -15.01 -11.46
C SER A 147 1.79 -14.13 -10.23
N PRO A 148 2.88 -13.61 -9.62
CA PRO A 148 2.78 -12.52 -8.67
C PRO A 148 2.15 -11.29 -9.33
N SER A 149 1.24 -10.61 -8.65
CA SER A 149 0.58 -9.41 -9.16
C SER A 149 0.54 -8.31 -8.11
N MET A 150 1.48 -7.38 -8.21
CA MET A 150 1.52 -6.23 -7.30
C MET A 150 0.27 -5.34 -7.41
N ASP A 151 -0.41 -5.31 -8.57
CA ASP A 151 -1.66 -4.54 -8.68
C ASP A 151 -2.77 -5.17 -7.86
N LYS A 152 -2.94 -6.51 -7.90
CA LYS A 152 -3.89 -7.21 -7.03
C LYS A 152 -3.52 -7.07 -5.56
N THR A 153 -2.23 -7.14 -5.22
CA THR A 153 -1.75 -6.92 -3.85
C THR A 153 -2.09 -5.52 -3.36
N VAL A 154 -1.94 -4.50 -4.21
CA VAL A 154 -2.36 -3.13 -3.88
C VAL A 154 -3.86 -3.03 -3.65
N GLU A 155 -4.68 -3.72 -4.45
CA GLU A 155 -6.14 -3.75 -4.21
C GLU A 155 -6.49 -4.43 -2.88
N MET A 156 -5.79 -5.52 -2.50
CA MET A 156 -5.98 -6.14 -1.18
C MET A 156 -5.71 -5.16 -0.04
N TYR A 157 -4.59 -4.42 -0.08
CA TYR A 157 -4.32 -3.39 0.94
C TYR A 157 -5.35 -2.27 0.95
N LYS A 158 -5.82 -1.83 -0.22
CA LYS A 158 -6.86 -0.80 -0.29
C LYS A 158 -8.17 -1.27 0.34
N SER A 159 -8.64 -2.49 -0.01
CA SER A 159 -9.86 -3.05 0.57
C SER A 159 -9.77 -3.16 2.10
N LEU A 160 -8.60 -3.57 2.62
CA LEU A 160 -8.34 -3.61 4.06
C LEU A 160 -8.44 -2.20 4.69
N ILE A 161 -7.79 -1.19 4.07
CA ILE A 161 -7.81 0.19 4.58
C ILE A 161 -9.22 0.80 4.49
N GLU A 162 -9.99 0.46 3.48
CA GLU A 162 -11.39 0.90 3.32
C GLU A 162 -12.28 0.27 4.39
N ALA A 163 -12.10 -1.01 4.68
CA ALA A 163 -12.82 -1.69 5.74
C ALA A 163 -12.46 -1.12 7.12
N GLY A 164 -11.17 -1.00 7.44
CA GLY A 164 -10.70 -0.56 8.75
C GLY A 164 -9.72 0.62 8.70
N PRO A 165 -10.17 1.84 8.33
CA PRO A 165 -9.28 2.99 8.15
C PRO A 165 -8.54 3.45 9.41
N PHE A 166 -9.01 3.07 10.58
CA PHE A 166 -8.45 3.39 11.89
C PHE A 166 -7.87 2.17 12.61
N SER A 167 -7.85 1.01 11.96
CA SER A 167 -7.26 -0.21 12.50
C SER A 167 -5.76 -0.06 12.75
N GLU A 168 -5.23 -0.95 13.59
CA GLU A 168 -3.79 -0.96 13.88
C GLU A 168 -2.94 -1.17 12.61
N VAL A 169 -3.43 -1.98 11.68
CA VAL A 169 -2.69 -2.38 10.45
C VAL A 169 -2.87 -1.43 9.26
N ALA A 170 -3.86 -0.51 9.31
CA ALA A 170 -4.14 0.38 8.18
C ALA A 170 -2.97 1.32 7.82
N PRO A 171 -2.22 1.90 8.77
CA PRO A 171 -1.06 2.73 8.45
C PRO A 171 0.03 1.97 7.71
N GLU A 172 0.38 0.80 8.22
CA GLU A 172 1.38 -0.06 7.60
C GLU A 172 0.92 -0.55 6.22
N ALA A 173 -0.36 -0.93 6.08
CA ALA A 173 -0.94 -1.32 4.80
C ALA A 173 -0.83 -0.19 3.76
N GLN A 174 -1.00 1.07 4.17
CA GLN A 174 -0.83 2.23 3.29
C GLN A 174 0.63 2.39 2.83
N MET A 175 1.61 2.15 3.70
CA MET A 175 3.04 2.14 3.33
C MET A 175 3.37 0.97 2.41
N LYS A 176 2.80 -0.23 2.65
CA LYS A 176 2.97 -1.42 1.81
C LYS A 176 2.44 -1.23 0.38
N ILE A 177 1.45 -0.36 0.17
CA ILE A 177 1.05 0.08 -1.18
C ILE A 177 2.22 0.77 -1.88
N GLY A 178 2.97 1.63 -1.18
CA GLY A 178 4.18 2.27 -1.69
C GLY A 178 5.23 1.25 -2.13
N GLU A 179 5.52 0.28 -1.27
CA GLU A 179 6.47 -0.81 -1.55
C GLU A 179 6.04 -1.65 -2.77
N ALA A 180 4.76 -2.02 -2.86
CA ALA A 180 4.22 -2.75 -4.00
C ALA A 180 4.36 -1.97 -5.32
N ARG A 181 4.21 -0.65 -5.29
CA ARG A 181 4.42 0.25 -6.43
C ARG A 181 5.90 0.33 -6.80
N GLU A 182 6.81 0.32 -5.83
CA GLU A 182 8.26 0.27 -6.07
C GLU A 182 8.69 -1.02 -6.77
N LYS A 183 8.19 -2.17 -6.32
CA LYS A 183 8.46 -3.47 -6.98
C LYS A 183 8.07 -3.47 -8.47
N LYS A 184 7.10 -2.63 -8.86
CA LYS A 184 6.73 -2.37 -10.26
C LYS A 184 7.49 -1.22 -10.91
N LYS A 185 8.47 -0.62 -10.24
CA LYS A 185 9.19 0.59 -10.68
C LYS A 185 8.27 1.79 -10.95
N LYS A 186 7.08 1.82 -10.33
CA LYS A 186 6.11 2.92 -10.40
C LYS A 186 6.38 3.93 -9.28
N PHE A 187 7.57 4.55 -9.31
CA PHE A 187 8.06 5.36 -8.21
C PHE A 187 7.18 6.57 -7.90
N LYS A 188 6.61 7.23 -8.91
CA LYS A 188 5.65 8.34 -8.70
C LYS A 188 4.40 7.91 -7.92
N GLU A 189 3.92 6.68 -8.16
CA GLU A 189 2.78 6.12 -7.42
C GLU A 189 3.18 5.71 -6.00
N SER A 190 4.42 5.22 -5.83
CA SER A 190 5.01 4.91 -4.53
C SER A 190 5.13 6.15 -3.66
N VAL A 191 5.71 7.24 -4.18
CA VAL A 191 5.79 8.53 -3.48
C VAL A 191 4.41 8.94 -2.96
N LYS A 192 3.39 8.97 -3.84
CA LYS A 192 2.02 9.35 -3.46
C LYS A 192 1.44 8.46 -2.34
N ALA A 193 1.79 7.17 -2.34
CA ALA A 193 1.31 6.24 -1.32
C ALA A 193 1.95 6.52 0.04
N HIS A 194 3.26 6.80 0.06
CA HIS A 194 4.00 7.17 1.27
C HIS A 194 3.59 8.55 1.80
N GLU A 195 3.49 9.58 0.94
CA GLU A 195 3.00 10.90 1.32
C GLU A 195 1.59 10.83 1.90
N LYS A 196 0.71 10.00 1.29
CA LYS A 196 -0.63 9.77 1.83
C LYS A 196 -0.59 9.12 3.21
N ALA A 197 0.35 8.20 3.47
CA ALA A 197 0.53 7.60 4.79
C ALA A 197 0.99 8.65 5.81
N ALA A 198 2.02 9.43 5.50
CA ALA A 198 2.55 10.48 6.37
C ALA A 198 1.48 11.51 6.75
N ASN A 199 0.71 11.97 5.76
CA ASN A 199 -0.35 12.96 5.97
C ASN A 199 -1.55 12.41 6.76
N ARG A 200 -1.96 11.17 6.48
CA ARG A 200 -3.16 10.59 7.11
C ARG A 200 -2.93 10.19 8.56
N TYR A 201 -1.72 9.73 8.87
CA TYR A 201 -1.37 9.19 10.18
C TYR A 201 -0.37 10.10 10.92
N HIS A 202 -0.46 11.41 10.68
CA HIS A 202 0.41 12.42 11.32
C HIS A 202 0.27 12.47 12.85
N ASP A 203 -0.84 11.95 13.39
CA ASP A 203 -1.08 11.76 14.83
C ASP A 203 -0.27 10.60 15.44
N ARG A 204 0.39 9.79 14.60
CA ARG A 204 1.28 8.69 14.99
C ARG A 204 2.71 8.98 14.49
N PRO A 205 3.54 9.69 15.29
CA PRO A 205 4.84 10.23 14.82
C PRO A 205 5.77 9.19 14.20
N GLU A 206 5.86 8.00 14.81
CA GLU A 206 6.70 6.92 14.29
C GLU A 206 6.30 6.47 12.88
N ILE A 207 5.00 6.32 12.66
CA ILE A 207 4.45 5.89 11.38
C ILE A 207 4.59 6.99 10.33
N ALA A 208 4.33 8.22 10.72
CA ALA A 208 4.46 9.37 9.83
C ALA A 208 5.92 9.60 9.42
N ALA A 209 6.86 9.42 10.36
CA ALA A 209 8.29 9.47 10.10
C ALA A 209 8.73 8.39 9.10
N GLU A 210 8.35 7.12 9.35
CA GLU A 210 8.65 6.01 8.44
C GLU A 210 8.07 6.24 7.04
N ALA A 211 6.85 6.75 6.96
CA ALA A 211 6.21 7.05 5.68
C ALA A 211 6.93 8.20 4.94
N LEU A 212 7.32 9.26 5.64
CA LEU A 212 8.04 10.39 5.04
C LEU A 212 9.43 9.96 4.56
N PHE A 213 10.15 9.17 5.36
CA PHE A 213 11.42 8.57 4.96
C PHE A 213 11.25 7.67 3.70
N GLY A 214 10.21 6.84 3.68
CA GLY A 214 9.84 6.02 2.52
C GLY A 214 9.54 6.83 1.26
N ALA A 215 8.91 8.01 1.39
CA ALA A 215 8.69 8.93 0.27
C ALA A 215 10.02 9.46 -0.28
N GLY A 216 10.97 9.85 0.58
CA GLY A 216 12.32 10.25 0.20
C GLY A 216 13.07 9.17 -0.58
N LEU A 217 13.01 7.91 -0.11
CA LEU A 217 13.59 6.76 -0.82
C LEU A 217 12.95 6.52 -2.19
N ALA A 218 11.63 6.69 -2.30
CA ALA A 218 10.94 6.54 -3.57
C ALA A 218 11.31 7.62 -4.58
N TYR A 219 11.47 8.89 -4.13
CA TYR A 219 12.03 9.98 -4.95
C TYR A 219 13.47 9.69 -5.38
N GLN A 220 14.33 9.18 -4.49
CA GLN A 220 15.70 8.79 -4.83
C GLN A 220 15.72 7.70 -5.93
N LYS A 221 14.88 6.67 -5.79
CA LYS A 221 14.76 5.61 -6.80
C LYS A 221 14.25 6.15 -8.14
N GLN A 222 13.30 7.10 -8.10
CA GLN A 222 12.83 7.79 -9.30
C GLN A 222 13.98 8.54 -9.98
N ALA A 223 14.79 9.29 -9.24
CA ALA A 223 15.93 10.04 -9.76
C ALA A 223 16.95 9.13 -10.45
N LYS A 224 17.22 7.95 -9.88
CA LYS A 224 18.16 6.98 -10.45
C LYS A 224 17.69 6.36 -11.77
N THR A 225 16.36 6.19 -11.97
CA THR A 225 15.82 5.54 -13.17
C THR A 225 15.72 6.43 -14.40
N ALA A 226 15.63 7.74 -14.22
CA ALA A 226 15.43 8.70 -15.31
C ALA A 226 16.75 9.37 -15.78
N GLU A 227 17.89 8.64 -15.74
CA GLU A 227 19.21 9.18 -16.08
C GLU A 227 19.38 10.66 -15.68
N TYR A 228 19.29 10.93 -14.35
CA TYR A 228 19.38 12.26 -13.74
C TYR A 228 18.13 13.16 -13.86
N ASP A 229 16.96 12.66 -13.43
CA ASP A 229 15.86 13.55 -13.09
C ASP A 229 16.27 14.43 -11.89
N GLN A 230 16.93 15.56 -12.19
CA GLN A 230 17.40 16.53 -11.20
C GLN A 230 16.25 17.02 -10.31
N GLY A 231 15.03 17.09 -10.87
CA GLY A 231 13.84 17.45 -10.12
C GLY A 231 13.47 16.39 -9.07
N ALA A 232 13.55 15.10 -9.39
CA ALA A 232 13.30 14.03 -8.44
C ALA A 232 14.39 13.97 -7.35
N ALA A 233 15.66 14.19 -7.71
CA ALA A 233 16.75 14.27 -6.74
C ALA A 233 16.58 15.45 -5.77
N GLY A 234 16.18 16.62 -6.27
CA GLY A 234 15.86 17.78 -5.43
C GLY A 234 14.73 17.46 -4.44
N LYS A 235 13.62 16.88 -4.92
CA LYS A 235 12.52 16.46 -4.05
C LYS A 235 12.92 15.43 -3.00
N ALA A 236 13.82 14.49 -3.33
CA ALA A 236 14.33 13.54 -2.34
C ALA A 236 15.11 14.28 -1.22
N ILE A 237 15.97 15.24 -1.59
CA ILE A 237 16.73 16.06 -0.62
C ILE A 237 15.76 16.85 0.26
N ASP A 238 14.76 17.52 -0.33
CA ASP A 238 13.76 18.29 0.40
C ASP A 238 12.99 17.40 1.38
N THR A 239 12.53 16.22 0.92
CA THR A 239 11.77 15.26 1.74
C THR A 239 12.60 14.73 2.91
N PHE A 240 13.87 14.37 2.71
CA PHE A 240 14.74 13.94 3.80
C PHE A 240 15.09 15.09 4.76
N THR A 241 15.23 16.32 4.25
CA THR A 241 15.43 17.50 5.09
C THR A 241 14.19 17.76 5.97
N ASP A 242 13.00 17.67 5.41
CA ASP A 242 11.75 17.76 6.18
C ASP A 242 11.65 16.64 7.22
N PHE A 243 12.04 15.41 6.85
CA PHE A 243 12.08 14.28 7.79
C PHE A 243 13.00 14.58 8.99
N ILE A 244 14.23 15.05 8.76
CA ILE A 244 15.18 15.38 9.83
C ILE A 244 14.63 16.52 10.71
N ALA A 245 14.02 17.54 10.09
CA ALA A 245 13.46 18.69 10.80
C ALA A 245 12.25 18.34 11.68
N LEU A 246 11.38 17.45 11.18
CA LEU A 246 10.16 17.05 11.88
C LEU A 246 10.41 15.94 12.93
N TYR A 247 11.38 15.08 12.70
CA TYR A 247 11.67 13.90 13.51
C TYR A 247 13.15 13.80 13.90
N PRO A 248 13.74 14.80 14.61
CA PRO A 248 15.17 14.87 14.85
C PRO A 248 15.73 13.74 15.73
N GLU A 249 14.90 13.09 16.54
CA GLU A 249 15.28 11.98 17.41
C GLU A 249 15.06 10.59 16.78
N HIS A 250 14.61 10.54 15.52
CA HIS A 250 14.33 9.27 14.87
C HIS A 250 15.63 8.55 14.48
N GLU A 251 15.66 7.22 14.65
CA GLU A 251 16.85 6.38 14.40
C GLU A 251 17.46 6.50 13.00
N LYS A 252 16.64 6.89 11.99
CA LYS A 252 17.06 7.04 10.58
C LYS A 252 17.56 8.45 10.22
N VAL A 253 17.76 9.34 11.18
CA VAL A 253 18.23 10.71 10.89
C VAL A 253 19.62 10.70 10.28
N GLU A 254 20.55 9.89 10.81
CA GLU A 254 21.90 9.76 10.25
C GLU A 254 21.85 9.19 8.82
N GLU A 255 21.07 8.14 8.59
CA GLU A 255 20.87 7.57 7.25
C GLU A 255 20.28 8.61 6.27
N ALA A 256 19.30 9.41 6.70
CA ALA A 256 18.72 10.46 5.87
C ALA A 256 19.75 11.52 5.49
N GLN A 257 20.64 11.91 6.42
CA GLN A 257 21.73 12.86 6.16
C GLN A 257 22.71 12.31 5.13
N ASP A 258 23.12 11.05 5.26
CA ASP A 258 24.02 10.37 4.31
C ASP A 258 23.39 10.31 2.90
N LEU A 259 22.09 10.06 2.84
CA LEU A 259 21.34 10.05 1.57
C LEU A 259 21.29 11.44 0.92
N ILE A 260 21.08 12.50 1.71
CA ILE A 260 21.14 13.89 1.23
C ILE A 260 22.51 14.18 0.64
N ASP A 261 23.59 13.86 1.35
CA ASP A 261 24.94 14.17 0.91
C ASP A 261 25.31 13.38 -0.36
N SER A 262 24.90 12.12 -0.43
CA SER A 262 25.05 11.30 -1.64
C SER A 262 24.31 11.90 -2.84
N LEU A 263 23.08 12.39 -2.64
CA LEU A 263 22.27 13.00 -3.69
C LEU A 263 22.86 14.33 -4.17
N ARG A 264 23.37 15.17 -3.26
CA ARG A 264 24.08 16.41 -3.59
C ARG A 264 25.31 16.17 -4.43
N THR A 265 26.12 15.17 -4.05
CA THR A 265 27.32 14.77 -4.81
C THR A 265 26.94 14.28 -6.21
N GLU A 266 25.86 13.51 -6.38
CA GLU A 266 25.37 13.10 -7.69
C GLU A 266 24.86 14.26 -8.54
N GLN A 267 24.19 15.25 -7.93
CA GLN A 267 23.77 16.46 -8.63
C GLN A 267 24.99 17.28 -9.09
N ALA A 268 26.01 17.45 -8.23
CA ALA A 268 27.26 18.11 -8.58
C ALA A 268 27.98 17.40 -9.73
N ARG A 269 28.02 16.06 -9.73
CA ARG A 269 28.56 15.24 -10.82
C ARG A 269 27.80 15.49 -12.13
N GLY A 270 26.49 15.60 -12.09
CA GLY A 270 25.65 15.89 -13.26
C GLY A 270 25.96 17.29 -13.85
N ALA A 271 26.00 18.32 -12.99
CA ALA A 271 26.35 19.67 -13.37
C ALA A 271 27.77 19.73 -13.98
N PHE A 272 28.73 19.04 -13.36
CA PHE A 272 30.11 18.96 -13.86
C PHE A 272 30.22 18.33 -15.26
N LYS A 273 29.48 17.24 -15.51
CA LYS A 273 29.41 16.65 -16.87
C LYS A 273 28.85 17.63 -17.89
N THR A 274 27.82 18.36 -17.52
CA THR A 274 27.20 19.36 -18.39
C THR A 274 28.15 20.52 -18.66
N ALA A 275 28.88 21.02 -17.64
CA ALA A 275 29.90 22.03 -17.79
C ALA A 275 30.99 21.61 -18.79
N ARG A 276 31.53 20.39 -18.63
CA ARG A 276 32.51 19.81 -19.56
C ARG A 276 32.01 19.66 -20.99
N TYR A 277 30.75 19.35 -21.17
CA TYR A 277 30.12 19.28 -22.49
C TYR A 277 30.13 20.64 -23.19
N TYR A 278 29.78 21.72 -22.48
CA TYR A 278 29.83 23.09 -23.02
C TYR A 278 31.25 23.59 -23.23
N GLU A 279 32.18 23.28 -22.32
CA GLU A 279 33.60 23.62 -22.42
C GLU A 279 34.22 23.03 -23.73
N LYS A 280 33.99 21.72 -23.99
CA LYS A 280 34.42 21.05 -25.23
C LYS A 280 33.90 21.71 -26.50
N ARG A 281 32.75 22.36 -26.44
CA ARG A 281 32.13 23.10 -27.55
C ARG A 281 32.50 24.56 -27.60
N LYS A 282 33.44 24.99 -26.78
CA LYS A 282 33.88 26.38 -26.65
C LYS A 282 32.73 27.35 -26.31
N LYS A 283 31.65 26.86 -25.66
CA LYS A 283 30.56 27.66 -25.13
C LYS A 283 30.88 28.11 -23.72
N TRP A 284 31.85 29.04 -23.60
CA TRP A 284 32.53 29.37 -22.36
C TRP A 284 31.58 29.94 -21.28
N ARG A 285 30.67 30.86 -21.65
CA ARG A 285 29.67 31.40 -20.72
C ARG A 285 28.78 30.32 -20.13
N SER A 286 28.28 29.39 -20.98
CA SER A 286 27.46 28.25 -20.51
C SER A 286 28.28 27.30 -19.62
N ALA A 287 29.54 27.00 -19.99
CA ALA A 287 30.40 26.16 -19.17
C ALA A 287 30.64 26.79 -17.79
N LEU A 288 30.90 28.11 -17.73
CA LEU A 288 31.09 28.84 -16.46
C LEU A 288 29.85 28.76 -15.56
N ILE A 289 28.65 28.90 -16.12
CA ILE A 289 27.38 28.75 -15.37
C ILE A 289 27.28 27.36 -14.73
N TYR A 290 27.51 26.29 -15.50
CA TYR A 290 27.40 24.94 -14.98
C TYR A 290 28.53 24.53 -14.03
N TYR A 291 29.76 25.08 -14.18
CA TYR A 291 30.79 24.88 -13.17
C TYR A 291 30.48 25.60 -11.85
N ASN A 292 29.84 26.78 -11.89
CA ASN A 292 29.33 27.42 -10.68
C ASN A 292 28.18 26.61 -10.06
N ASP A 293 27.31 26.00 -10.86
CA ASP A 293 26.23 25.13 -10.36
C ASP A 293 26.78 23.93 -9.58
N VAL A 294 27.96 23.38 -9.96
CA VAL A 294 28.65 22.32 -9.18
C VAL A 294 28.87 22.78 -7.74
N LEU A 295 29.37 24.03 -7.55
CA LEU A 295 29.67 24.56 -6.22
C LEU A 295 28.40 24.80 -5.39
N VAL A 296 27.30 25.16 -6.07
CA VAL A 296 25.99 25.33 -5.42
C VAL A 296 25.41 24.01 -4.97
N LYS A 297 25.60 22.93 -5.77
CA LYS A 297 25.07 21.58 -5.46
C LYS A 297 25.83 20.91 -4.33
N ASP A 298 27.19 20.92 -4.41
CA ASP A 298 28.05 20.32 -3.40
C ASP A 298 29.44 20.95 -3.44
N ALA A 299 29.64 21.96 -2.58
CA ALA A 299 30.92 22.68 -2.46
C ALA A 299 32.07 21.85 -1.91
N THR A 300 31.76 20.67 -1.31
CA THR A 300 32.75 19.80 -0.62
C THR A 300 33.19 18.63 -1.49
N SER A 301 32.48 18.34 -2.58
CA SER A 301 32.77 17.22 -3.47
C SER A 301 34.11 17.37 -4.21
N SER A 302 34.68 16.25 -4.64
CA SER A 302 35.83 16.25 -5.52
C SER A 302 35.60 17.02 -6.81
N TYR A 303 34.36 17.03 -7.32
CA TYR A 303 33.95 17.78 -8.52
C TYR A 303 34.02 19.29 -8.28
N ALA A 304 33.73 19.78 -7.07
CA ALA A 304 33.82 21.17 -6.71
C ALA A 304 35.28 21.69 -6.74
N THR A 305 36.21 20.87 -6.35
CA THR A 305 37.67 21.24 -6.38
C THR A 305 38.11 21.46 -7.84
N GLU A 306 37.76 20.55 -8.76
CA GLU A 306 38.09 20.70 -10.17
C GLU A 306 37.32 21.86 -10.82
N ALA A 307 36.04 22.03 -10.45
CA ALA A 307 35.21 23.14 -10.94
C ALA A 307 35.79 24.50 -10.57
N LYS A 308 36.28 24.69 -9.34
CA LYS A 308 36.93 25.95 -8.92
C LYS A 308 38.10 26.32 -9.81
N ALA A 309 38.99 25.38 -10.12
CA ALA A 309 40.11 25.61 -11.00
C ALA A 309 39.67 25.97 -12.43
N LYS A 310 38.59 25.34 -12.93
CA LYS A 310 38.00 25.64 -14.23
C LYS A 310 37.33 27.02 -14.27
N ILE A 311 36.63 27.41 -13.23
CA ILE A 311 35.97 28.72 -13.10
C ILE A 311 37.00 29.85 -13.21
N GLU A 312 38.14 29.78 -12.49
CA GLU A 312 39.17 30.82 -12.55
C GLU A 312 39.71 31.01 -13.98
N ASN A 313 39.96 29.93 -14.71
CA ASN A 313 40.43 30.01 -16.08
C ASN A 313 39.31 30.53 -17.03
N LEU A 314 38.08 30.15 -16.85
CA LEU A 314 36.96 30.51 -17.73
C LEU A 314 36.51 31.95 -17.51
N LYS A 315 36.62 32.50 -16.31
CA LYS A 315 36.33 33.93 -16.03
C LYS A 315 37.12 34.85 -16.93
N LEU A 316 38.43 34.63 -17.05
CA LEU A 316 39.32 35.44 -17.87
C LEU A 316 38.92 35.41 -19.36
N ILE A 317 38.50 34.22 -19.86
CA ILE A 317 38.05 34.06 -21.25
C ILE A 317 36.72 34.74 -21.47
N VAL A 318 35.79 34.66 -20.52
CA VAL A 318 34.45 35.27 -20.65
C VAL A 318 34.53 36.78 -20.55
N GLU A 319 35.32 37.34 -19.62
CA GLU A 319 35.58 38.75 -19.50
C GLU A 319 36.14 39.39 -20.78
N GLU A 320 37.08 38.69 -21.46
CA GLU A 320 37.65 39.12 -22.73
C GLU A 320 36.56 39.06 -23.84
N LEU A 321 35.74 38.03 -23.87
CA LEU A 321 34.62 37.95 -24.84
C LEU A 321 33.57 39.03 -24.63
N ASP A 322 33.26 39.35 -23.37
CA ASP A 322 32.31 40.40 -23.03
C ASP A 322 32.83 41.79 -23.46
N ARG A 323 34.14 42.05 -23.26
CA ARG A 323 34.79 43.30 -23.74
C ARG A 323 34.73 43.44 -25.27
N ILE A 324 35.02 42.34 -25.99
CA ILE A 324 34.97 42.34 -27.45
C ILE A 324 33.54 42.58 -27.93
N ASP A 325 32.52 41.93 -27.31
CA ASP A 325 31.12 42.11 -27.66
C ASP A 325 30.64 43.59 -27.41
N GLU A 326 31.13 44.21 -26.34
CA GLU A 326 30.88 45.64 -26.03
C GLU A 326 31.50 46.59 -27.06
N GLU A 327 32.77 46.38 -27.43
CA GLU A 327 33.44 47.15 -28.48
C GLU A 327 32.68 47.08 -29.81
N PHE A 328 32.29 45.91 -30.27
CA PHE A 328 31.51 45.74 -31.49
C PHE A 328 30.10 46.31 -31.43
N SER A 329 29.50 46.43 -30.25
CA SER A 329 28.18 47.06 -30.09
C SER A 329 28.25 48.59 -30.10
N GLN A 330 29.37 49.16 -29.59
CA GLN A 330 29.61 50.62 -29.67
C GLN A 330 29.90 51.09 -31.10
N ASP A 331 30.77 50.37 -31.82
CA ASP A 331 31.07 50.72 -33.23
C ASP A 331 29.80 50.72 -34.09
N ARG A 332 28.83 49.84 -33.86
CA ARG A 332 27.56 49.81 -34.58
C ARG A 332 26.62 50.96 -34.21
N SER A 333 26.68 51.47 -32.99
CA SER A 333 25.85 52.60 -32.56
C SER A 333 26.39 53.94 -33.06
N ASP A 334 27.69 54.01 -33.39
CA ASP A 334 28.34 55.22 -33.93
C ASP A 334 28.23 55.32 -35.45
N GLU A 335 27.81 54.23 -36.15
CA GLU A 335 27.55 54.19 -37.60
C GLU A 335 26.08 54.45 -37.98
N GLU A 336 25.12 54.48 -37.03
CA GLU A 336 23.70 54.81 -37.21
C GLU A 336 23.45 56.34 -36.87
#